data_b5534103a2e4a43e1ad538408f40720a
#
_entry.id   b5534103a2e4a43e1ad538408f40720a
#
_cell.length_a   1.000
_cell.length_b   1.000
_cell.length_c   1.000
_cell.angle_alpha   90.00
_cell.angle_beta   90.00
_cell.angle_gamma   90.00
#
_symmetry.space_group_name_H-M   'P 1'
#
loop_
_entity.id
_entity.type
_entity.pdbx_description
1 polymer ?
#
loop_
_entity_poly.entity_id
_entity_poly.type
_entity_poly.pdbx_seq_one_letter_code
_entity_poly.pdbx_strand_id
1 'polypeptide(L)'
;MSAQMKRLNIADEKFSGKKAFGFSLVRLGNILAGLMIGEVTYFATNSLALTAAAISTGVAIKTAIDAVTDLIMGTIVDRTHTKYGKARPYVLAGILMWITLIACFAVPTSWFAGMAPERRNLWMVVYITVFNALHSAIFSTIVNIAYETHIKRSIVKEENRIKSLTVIGIIYAVGSLVLQMVLPAIINIFHGSQTGFVLMAVVTAIFGII
;
A
#
# COMPACT_ATOMS: atom_id res chain seq x y z
N MET A 1 -26.26 -5.31 26.29
CA MET A 1 -26.97 -4.26 25.52
C MET A 1 -27.99 -4.95 24.62
N SER A 2 -29.30 -4.68 24.79
CA SER A 2 -30.35 -5.40 24.04
C SER A 2 -30.30 -5.07 22.55
N ALA A 3 -30.80 -6.00 21.71
CA ALA A 3 -30.84 -5.80 20.26
C ALA A 3 -31.63 -4.53 19.88
N GLN A 4 -32.58 -4.13 20.71
CA GLN A 4 -33.39 -2.91 20.54
C GLN A 4 -32.61 -1.63 20.79
N MET A 5 -31.74 -1.58 21.84
CA MET A 5 -30.83 -0.47 22.07
C MET A 5 -29.77 -0.34 20.94
N LYS A 6 -29.33 -1.46 20.38
CA LYS A 6 -28.41 -1.46 19.25
C LYS A 6 -29.05 -0.89 17.98
N ARG A 7 -30.35 -1.17 17.74
CA ARG A 7 -31.12 -0.60 16.62
C ARG A 7 -31.39 0.90 16.78
N LEU A 8 -31.73 1.35 17.99
CA LEU A 8 -31.91 2.77 18.29
C LEU A 8 -30.60 3.58 18.07
N ASN A 9 -29.46 3.06 18.53
CA ASN A 9 -28.16 3.70 18.30
C ASN A 9 -27.77 3.81 16.81
N ILE A 10 -28.22 2.88 15.97
CA ILE A 10 -27.95 2.93 14.52
C ILE A 10 -28.84 3.99 13.86
N ALA A 11 -30.10 4.11 14.27
CA ALA A 11 -31.02 5.10 13.72
C ALA A 11 -30.58 6.56 14.00
N ASP A 12 -29.99 6.79 15.18
CA ASP A 12 -29.54 8.11 15.64
C ASP A 12 -28.10 8.46 15.20
N GLU A 13 -27.40 7.55 14.48
CA GLU A 13 -26.04 7.83 13.99
C GLU A 13 -26.07 8.99 13.01
N LYS A 14 -25.40 10.12 13.40
CA LYS A 14 -25.22 11.30 12.55
C LYS A 14 -23.96 11.16 11.69
N PHE A 15 -24.03 11.73 10.48
CA PHE A 15 -22.84 11.85 9.63
C PHE A 15 -21.74 12.64 10.35
N SER A 16 -20.52 12.13 10.31
CA SER A 16 -19.34 12.79 10.90
C SER A 16 -18.28 13.06 9.84
N GLY A 17 -18.14 14.32 9.44
CA GLY A 17 -17.10 14.76 8.51
C GLY A 17 -15.69 14.50 9.05
N LYS A 18 -15.48 14.59 10.38
CA LYS A 18 -14.18 14.27 11.01
C LYS A 18 -13.78 12.81 10.80
N LYS A 19 -14.74 11.88 10.96
CA LYS A 19 -14.47 10.46 10.69
C LYS A 19 -14.16 10.23 9.21
N ALA A 20 -14.94 10.80 8.29
CA ALA A 20 -14.71 10.70 6.86
C ALA A 20 -13.34 11.25 6.48
N PHE A 21 -12.96 12.40 7.00
CA PHE A 21 -11.64 13.00 6.78
C PHE A 21 -10.50 12.11 7.31
N GLY A 22 -10.63 11.57 8.54
CA GLY A 22 -9.63 10.64 9.10
C GLY A 22 -9.42 9.41 8.21
N PHE A 23 -10.52 8.79 7.73
CA PHE A 23 -10.42 7.69 6.76
C PHE A 23 -9.81 8.12 5.43
N SER A 24 -10.03 9.36 4.99
CA SER A 24 -9.39 9.88 3.78
C SER A 24 -7.89 9.99 3.91
N LEU A 25 -7.36 10.39 5.06
CA LEU A 25 -5.91 10.47 5.31
C LEU A 25 -5.25 9.09 5.23
N VAL A 26 -5.87 8.07 5.83
CA VAL A 26 -5.38 6.68 5.71
C VAL A 26 -5.39 6.22 4.25
N ARG A 27 -6.44 6.55 3.51
CA ARG A 27 -6.54 6.22 2.08
C ARG A 27 -5.46 6.91 1.26
N LEU A 28 -5.14 8.17 1.56
CA LEU A 28 -4.04 8.91 0.91
C LEU A 28 -2.67 8.28 1.20
N GLY A 29 -2.44 7.79 2.43
CA GLY A 29 -1.23 7.02 2.74
C GLY A 29 -1.10 5.77 1.85
N ASN A 30 -2.18 5.01 1.70
CA ASN A 30 -2.17 3.83 0.82
C ASN A 30 -1.91 4.18 -0.65
N ILE A 31 -2.40 5.35 -1.14
CA ILE A 31 -2.06 5.82 -2.49
C ILE A 31 -0.58 6.10 -2.62
N LEU A 32 0.01 6.79 -1.66
CA LEU A 32 1.44 7.09 -1.69
C LEU A 32 2.27 5.82 -1.85
N ALA A 33 1.95 4.77 -1.10
CA ALA A 33 2.58 3.47 -1.23
C ALA A 33 2.37 2.87 -2.64
N GLY A 34 1.15 2.93 -3.15
CA GLY A 34 0.79 2.42 -4.48
C GLY A 34 1.49 3.16 -5.62
N LEU A 35 1.59 4.49 -5.53
CA LEU A 35 2.29 5.31 -6.53
C LEU A 35 3.80 5.01 -6.50
N MET A 36 4.40 4.95 -5.30
CA MET A 36 5.82 4.62 -5.17
C MET A 36 6.13 3.22 -5.74
N ILE A 37 5.35 2.20 -5.41
CA ILE A 37 5.60 0.86 -5.95
C ILE A 37 5.38 0.79 -7.46
N GLY A 38 4.54 1.66 -8.01
CA GLY A 38 4.36 1.83 -9.46
C GLY A 38 5.64 2.26 -10.19
N GLU A 39 6.53 2.99 -9.52
CA GLU A 39 7.80 3.44 -10.06
C GLU A 39 8.90 2.35 -10.11
N VAL A 40 8.63 1.14 -9.63
CA VAL A 40 9.62 0.06 -9.57
C VAL A 40 10.23 -0.26 -10.93
N THR A 41 9.45 -0.26 -12.00
CA THR A 41 9.97 -0.52 -13.35
C THR A 41 10.92 0.59 -13.80
N TYR A 42 10.53 1.84 -13.59
CA TYR A 42 11.38 3.00 -13.91
C TYR A 42 12.67 3.00 -13.06
N PHE A 43 12.55 2.74 -11.76
CA PHE A 43 13.71 2.58 -10.87
C PHE A 43 14.68 1.49 -11.36
N ALA A 44 14.16 0.30 -11.64
CA ALA A 44 14.98 -0.83 -12.02
C ALA A 44 15.70 -0.63 -13.35
N THR A 45 15.04 0.00 -14.31
CA THR A 45 15.64 0.26 -15.63
C THR A 45 16.60 1.44 -15.61
N ASN A 46 16.28 2.54 -14.94
CA ASN A 46 17.10 3.75 -14.94
C ASN A 46 18.22 3.71 -13.89
N SER A 47 17.88 3.32 -12.64
CA SER A 47 18.87 3.38 -11.56
C SER A 47 19.79 2.16 -11.50
N LEU A 48 19.29 0.99 -11.91
CA LEU A 48 20.03 -0.29 -11.84
C LEU A 48 20.44 -0.83 -13.21
N ALA A 49 20.05 -0.16 -14.29
CA ALA A 49 20.31 -0.56 -15.68
C ALA A 49 19.84 -2.01 -15.99
N LEU A 50 18.77 -2.45 -15.36
CA LEU A 50 18.16 -3.76 -15.63
C LEU A 50 17.29 -3.68 -16.89
N THR A 51 17.18 -4.79 -17.61
CA THR A 51 16.35 -4.81 -18.83
C THR A 51 14.86 -4.76 -18.47
N ALA A 52 14.09 -4.00 -19.24
CA ALA A 52 12.65 -3.91 -19.05
C ALA A 52 11.95 -5.29 -19.12
N ALA A 53 12.43 -6.18 -19.99
CA ALA A 53 11.90 -7.53 -20.12
C ALA A 53 12.05 -8.34 -18.82
N ALA A 54 13.24 -8.29 -18.18
CA ALA A 54 13.48 -9.01 -16.94
C ALA A 54 12.59 -8.50 -15.80
N ILE A 55 12.42 -7.17 -15.67
CA ILE A 55 11.56 -6.56 -14.67
C ILE A 55 10.08 -6.86 -14.96
N SER A 56 9.64 -6.80 -16.21
CA SER A 56 8.27 -7.15 -16.59
C SER A 56 7.92 -8.58 -16.23
N THR A 57 8.88 -9.52 -16.36
CA THR A 57 8.70 -10.91 -15.89
C THR A 57 8.49 -10.95 -14.37
N GLY A 58 9.29 -10.23 -13.60
CA GLY A 58 9.12 -10.11 -12.15
C GLY A 58 7.76 -9.52 -11.76
N VAL A 59 7.33 -8.48 -12.46
CA VAL A 59 6.01 -7.86 -12.26
C VAL A 59 4.87 -8.83 -12.60
N ALA A 60 5.00 -9.62 -13.66
CA ALA A 60 4.01 -10.63 -14.03
C ALA A 60 3.88 -11.72 -12.94
N ILE A 61 5.02 -12.20 -12.41
CA ILE A 61 5.05 -13.17 -11.30
C ILE A 61 4.36 -12.56 -10.06
N LYS A 62 4.71 -11.33 -9.70
CA LYS A 62 4.08 -10.59 -8.60
C LYS A 62 2.57 -10.50 -8.79
N THR A 63 2.09 -10.16 -9.98
CA THR A 63 0.65 -10.04 -10.28
C THR A 63 -0.08 -11.36 -10.15
N ALA A 64 0.55 -12.47 -10.55
CA ALA A 64 -0.02 -13.80 -10.32
C ALA A 64 -0.13 -14.14 -8.83
N ILE A 65 0.86 -13.75 -8.02
CA ILE A 65 0.82 -13.90 -6.56
C ILE A 65 -0.28 -13.03 -5.96
N ASP A 66 -0.45 -11.77 -6.40
CA ASP A 66 -1.53 -10.86 -5.97
C ASP A 66 -2.90 -11.53 -6.15
N ALA A 67 -3.17 -12.06 -7.34
CA ALA A 67 -4.46 -12.68 -7.64
C ALA A 67 -4.80 -13.85 -6.69
N VAL A 68 -3.80 -14.64 -6.31
CA VAL A 68 -3.98 -15.75 -5.36
C VAL A 68 -4.15 -15.25 -3.94
N THR A 69 -3.33 -14.29 -3.52
CA THR A 69 -3.37 -13.75 -2.13
C THR A 69 -4.64 -12.97 -1.85
N ASP A 70 -5.19 -12.23 -2.80
CA ASP A 70 -6.45 -11.50 -2.64
C ASP A 70 -7.60 -12.43 -2.28
N LEU A 71 -7.69 -13.60 -2.93
CA LEU A 71 -8.71 -14.61 -2.63
C LEU A 71 -8.55 -15.21 -1.23
N ILE A 72 -7.31 -15.51 -0.84
CA ILE A 72 -7.00 -16.15 0.44
C ILE A 72 -7.17 -15.18 1.60
N MET A 73 -6.66 -13.96 1.46
CA MET A 73 -6.64 -12.96 2.53
C MET A 73 -8.03 -12.49 2.93
N GLY A 74 -8.96 -12.35 1.98
CA GLY A 74 -10.36 -12.07 2.29
C GLY A 74 -10.93 -13.10 3.27
N THR A 75 -10.72 -14.39 3.00
CA THR A 75 -11.15 -15.49 3.87
C THR A 75 -10.47 -15.48 5.23
N ILE A 76 -9.17 -15.18 5.29
CA ILE A 76 -8.40 -15.13 6.55
C ILE A 76 -8.95 -14.00 7.44
N VAL A 77 -9.13 -12.80 6.89
CA VAL A 77 -9.63 -11.64 7.67
C VAL A 77 -11.05 -11.90 8.17
N ASP A 78 -11.92 -12.50 7.37
CA ASP A 78 -13.30 -12.81 7.78
C ASP A 78 -13.37 -13.84 8.91
N ARG A 79 -12.46 -14.81 8.91
CA ARG A 79 -12.35 -15.83 9.97
C ARG A 79 -11.60 -15.37 11.21
N THR A 80 -10.91 -14.23 11.16
CA THR A 80 -10.14 -13.72 12.29
C THR A 80 -11.05 -13.20 13.40
N HIS A 81 -10.88 -13.75 14.59
CA HIS A 81 -11.56 -13.33 15.82
C HIS A 81 -10.50 -13.13 16.92
N THR A 82 -10.18 -11.87 17.22
CA THR A 82 -9.25 -11.54 18.29
C THR A 82 -9.92 -10.69 19.36
N LYS A 83 -9.36 -10.69 20.58
CA LYS A 83 -9.81 -9.83 21.70
C LYS A 83 -9.74 -8.34 21.36
N TYR A 84 -8.91 -7.95 20.40
CA TYR A 84 -8.74 -6.56 19.93
C TYR A 84 -9.65 -6.22 18.73
N GLY A 85 -10.48 -7.16 18.27
CA GLY A 85 -11.34 -7.03 17.09
C GLY A 85 -10.71 -7.62 15.83
N LYS A 86 -11.46 -7.63 14.72
CA LYS A 86 -11.02 -8.28 13.46
C LYS A 86 -9.97 -7.47 12.70
N ALA A 87 -10.04 -6.12 12.71
CA ALA A 87 -9.21 -5.27 11.87
C ALA A 87 -7.93 -4.77 12.56
N ARG A 88 -7.96 -4.51 13.87
CA ARG A 88 -6.82 -3.92 14.61
C ARG A 88 -5.50 -4.68 14.52
N PRO A 89 -5.45 -6.03 14.57
CA PRO A 89 -4.19 -6.75 14.43
C PRO A 89 -3.48 -6.49 13.11
N TYR A 90 -4.24 -6.20 12.07
CA TYR A 90 -3.73 -5.98 10.72
C TYR A 90 -3.18 -4.57 10.49
N VAL A 91 -3.43 -3.62 11.40
CA VAL A 91 -2.80 -2.29 11.35
C VAL A 91 -1.27 -2.40 11.43
N LEU A 92 -0.77 -3.38 12.22
CA LEU A 92 0.67 -3.66 12.29
C LEU A 92 1.25 -4.11 10.93
N ALA A 93 0.46 -4.72 10.06
CA ALA A 93 0.88 -5.04 8.70
C ALA A 93 1.21 -3.77 7.88
N GLY A 94 0.65 -2.61 8.25
CA GLY A 94 1.00 -1.33 7.63
C GLY A 94 2.47 -0.96 7.84
N ILE A 95 3.05 -1.25 9.00
CA ILE A 95 4.48 -1.02 9.25
C ILE A 95 5.33 -1.90 8.32
N LEU A 96 4.95 -3.19 8.20
CA LEU A 96 5.66 -4.13 7.32
C LEU A 96 5.48 -3.75 5.84
N MET A 97 4.33 -3.22 5.47
CA MET A 97 4.08 -2.67 4.12
C MET A 97 5.10 -1.56 3.79
N TRP A 98 5.33 -0.62 4.69
CA TRP A 98 6.30 0.47 4.47
C TRP A 98 7.74 -0.01 4.51
N ILE A 99 8.09 -0.94 5.40
CA ILE A 99 9.43 -1.55 5.44
C ILE A 99 9.74 -2.27 4.12
N THR A 100 8.80 -3.06 3.60
CA THR A 100 8.99 -3.77 2.34
C THR A 100 9.02 -2.85 1.13
N LEU A 101 8.29 -1.72 1.16
CA LEU A 101 8.39 -0.68 0.14
C LEU A 101 9.79 -0.07 0.11
N ILE A 102 10.31 0.35 1.26
CA ILE A 102 11.66 0.91 1.36
C ILE A 102 12.70 -0.12 0.90
N ALA A 103 12.58 -1.36 1.36
CA ALA A 103 13.49 -2.44 0.97
C ALA A 103 13.47 -2.70 -0.54
N CYS A 104 12.31 -2.60 -1.20
CA CYS A 104 12.21 -2.77 -2.65
C CYS A 104 13.10 -1.81 -3.43
N PHE A 105 13.26 -0.56 -2.96
CA PHE A 105 14.14 0.43 -3.58
C PHE A 105 15.57 0.40 -3.01
N ALA A 106 15.77 -0.12 -1.81
CA ALA A 106 17.08 -0.24 -1.17
C ALA A 106 17.84 -1.51 -1.60
N VAL A 107 17.98 -1.73 -2.91
CA VAL A 107 18.67 -2.91 -3.44
C VAL A 107 20.15 -2.88 -3.01
N PRO A 108 20.65 -3.91 -2.29
CA PRO A 108 22.03 -3.95 -1.82
C PRO A 108 23.00 -4.32 -2.96
N THR A 109 23.25 -3.39 -3.87
CA THR A 109 24.07 -3.62 -5.07
C THR A 109 25.48 -4.11 -4.74
N SER A 110 26.02 -3.75 -3.57
CA SER A 110 27.32 -4.22 -3.08
C SER A 110 27.36 -5.73 -2.86
N TRP A 111 26.26 -6.37 -2.46
CA TRP A 111 26.20 -7.83 -2.26
C TRP A 111 26.37 -8.60 -3.56
N PHE A 112 26.07 -7.97 -4.67
CA PHE A 112 26.11 -8.60 -6.00
C PHE A 112 27.33 -8.15 -6.83
N ALA A 113 28.20 -7.25 -6.31
CA ALA A 113 29.28 -6.63 -7.06
C ALA A 113 30.32 -7.62 -7.57
N GLY A 114 30.58 -8.71 -6.84
CA GLY A 114 31.53 -9.77 -7.25
C GLY A 114 30.99 -10.81 -8.21
N MET A 115 29.73 -10.71 -8.64
CA MET A 115 29.10 -11.68 -9.52
C MET A 115 29.27 -11.32 -11.00
N ALA A 116 29.25 -12.34 -11.88
CA ALA A 116 29.15 -12.10 -13.31
C ALA A 116 27.89 -11.28 -13.64
N PRO A 117 27.94 -10.36 -14.63
CA PRO A 117 26.86 -9.40 -14.90
C PRO A 117 25.48 -10.02 -15.02
N GLU A 118 25.35 -11.17 -15.72
CA GLU A 118 24.09 -11.87 -15.91
C GLU A 118 23.50 -12.37 -14.57
N ARG A 119 24.34 -13.00 -13.75
CA ARG A 119 23.95 -13.52 -12.44
C ARG A 119 23.59 -12.37 -11.48
N ARG A 120 24.36 -11.29 -11.51
CA ARG A 120 24.06 -10.08 -10.74
C ARG A 120 22.69 -9.51 -11.09
N ASN A 121 22.41 -9.34 -12.38
CA ASN A 121 21.13 -8.80 -12.85
C ASN A 121 19.97 -9.71 -12.45
N LEU A 122 20.13 -11.03 -12.60
CA LEU A 122 19.12 -12.01 -12.16
C LEU A 122 18.79 -11.85 -10.66
N TRP A 123 19.81 -11.79 -9.80
CA TRP A 123 19.59 -11.67 -8.36
C TRP A 123 18.98 -10.33 -7.95
N MET A 124 19.31 -9.23 -8.63
CA MET A 124 18.67 -7.94 -8.41
C MET A 124 17.19 -7.98 -8.82
N VAL A 125 16.84 -8.61 -9.95
CA VAL A 125 15.44 -8.81 -10.36
C VAL A 125 14.70 -9.67 -9.35
N VAL A 126 15.29 -10.78 -8.90
CA VAL A 126 14.68 -11.64 -7.87
C VAL A 126 14.44 -10.85 -6.58
N TYR A 127 15.43 -10.09 -6.12
CA TYR A 127 15.30 -9.24 -4.93
C TYR A 127 14.12 -8.28 -5.04
N ILE A 128 14.08 -7.49 -6.12
CA ILE A 128 12.99 -6.53 -6.38
C ILE A 128 11.64 -7.23 -6.44
N THR A 129 11.56 -8.37 -7.17
CA THR A 129 10.32 -9.14 -7.31
C THR A 129 9.80 -9.64 -5.96
N VAL A 130 10.69 -10.16 -5.11
CA VAL A 130 10.32 -10.64 -3.78
C VAL A 130 9.79 -9.51 -2.91
N PHE A 131 10.51 -8.38 -2.79
CA PHE A 131 10.06 -7.27 -1.97
C PHE A 131 8.82 -6.58 -2.53
N ASN A 132 8.68 -6.48 -3.85
CA ASN A 132 7.47 -6.00 -4.50
C ASN A 132 6.27 -6.91 -4.22
N ALA A 133 6.43 -8.23 -4.28
CA ALA A 133 5.38 -9.18 -3.96
C ALA A 133 5.02 -9.13 -2.46
N LEU A 134 5.99 -9.06 -1.55
CA LEU A 134 5.74 -8.90 -0.11
C LEU A 134 4.95 -7.62 0.17
N HIS A 135 5.37 -6.50 -0.43
CA HIS A 135 4.68 -5.22 -0.28
C HIS A 135 3.24 -5.27 -0.79
N SER A 136 3.06 -5.65 -2.03
CA SER A 136 1.82 -5.52 -2.79
C SER A 136 0.87 -6.70 -2.50
N ALA A 137 1.33 -7.94 -2.74
CA ALA A 137 0.50 -9.12 -2.64
C ALA A 137 0.13 -9.50 -1.20
N ILE A 138 0.98 -9.18 -0.23
CA ILE A 138 0.74 -9.58 1.16
C ILE A 138 0.32 -8.39 2.01
N PHE A 139 1.23 -7.45 2.26
CA PHE A 139 0.98 -6.43 3.28
C PHE A 139 -0.03 -5.37 2.83
N SER A 140 0.03 -4.90 1.58
CA SER A 140 -0.94 -3.94 1.05
C SER A 140 -2.35 -4.53 1.00
N THR A 141 -2.50 -5.79 0.59
CA THR A 141 -3.78 -6.51 0.59
C THR A 141 -4.36 -6.62 2.00
N ILE A 142 -3.55 -7.00 2.99
CA ILE A 142 -3.97 -7.07 4.40
C ILE A 142 -4.46 -5.70 4.89
N VAL A 143 -3.69 -4.64 4.64
CA VAL A 143 -4.01 -3.27 5.07
C VAL A 143 -5.30 -2.77 4.41
N ASN A 144 -5.48 -3.01 3.12
CA ASN A 144 -6.68 -2.60 2.39
C ASN A 144 -7.94 -3.32 2.92
N ILE A 145 -7.89 -4.62 3.15
CA ILE A 145 -9.03 -5.39 3.70
C ILE A 145 -9.35 -4.92 5.13
N ALA A 146 -8.32 -4.68 5.95
CA ALA A 146 -8.49 -4.16 7.31
C ALA A 146 -9.14 -2.77 7.29
N TYR A 147 -8.71 -1.88 6.39
CA TYR A 147 -9.27 -0.56 6.19
C TYR A 147 -10.76 -0.60 5.83
N GLU A 148 -11.14 -1.40 4.83
CA GLU A 148 -12.53 -1.58 4.42
C GLU A 148 -13.41 -2.15 5.55
N THR A 149 -12.89 -3.12 6.28
CA THR A 149 -13.57 -3.71 7.43
C THR A 149 -13.75 -2.67 8.55
N HIS A 150 -12.77 -1.81 8.77
CA HIS A 150 -12.82 -0.75 9.79
C HIS A 150 -13.86 0.32 9.45
N ILE A 151 -13.95 0.76 8.19
CA ILE A 151 -15.00 1.69 7.73
C ILE A 151 -16.38 1.11 8.00
N LYS A 152 -16.65 -0.12 7.53
CA LYS A 152 -17.97 -0.78 7.68
C LYS A 152 -18.40 -0.90 9.14
N ARG A 153 -17.46 -1.03 10.07
CA ARG A 153 -17.73 -1.15 11.51
C ARG A 153 -17.85 0.20 12.21
N SER A 154 -17.11 1.20 11.74
CA SER A 154 -17.10 2.53 12.34
C SER A 154 -18.28 3.38 11.91
N ILE A 155 -18.88 3.09 10.76
CA ILE A 155 -20.02 3.80 10.18
C ILE A 155 -21.09 2.75 9.85
N VAL A 156 -22.01 2.56 10.80
CA VAL A 156 -22.98 1.47 10.73
C VAL A 156 -24.17 1.82 9.85
N LYS A 157 -24.65 3.08 9.92
CA LYS A 157 -25.78 3.56 9.12
C LYS A 157 -25.34 3.66 7.65
N GLU A 158 -26.04 2.94 6.77
CA GLU A 158 -25.68 2.84 5.35
C GLU A 158 -25.60 4.20 4.65
N GLU A 159 -26.59 5.07 4.87
CA GLU A 159 -26.61 6.43 4.32
C GLU A 159 -25.36 7.24 4.70
N ASN A 160 -24.95 7.21 5.99
CA ASN A 160 -23.76 7.88 6.47
C ASN A 160 -22.49 7.27 5.89
N ARG A 161 -22.48 5.94 5.69
CA ARG A 161 -21.37 5.24 5.06
C ARG A 161 -21.21 5.66 3.59
N ILE A 162 -22.32 5.75 2.84
CA ILE A 162 -22.30 6.22 1.44
C ILE A 162 -21.75 7.65 1.38
N LYS A 163 -22.28 8.56 2.21
CA LYS A 163 -21.77 9.96 2.29
C LYS A 163 -20.28 10.01 2.63
N SER A 164 -19.83 9.19 3.57
CA SER A 164 -18.41 9.13 3.95
C SER A 164 -17.54 8.59 2.82
N LEU A 165 -17.97 7.53 2.14
CA LEU A 165 -17.25 6.96 1.00
C LEU A 165 -17.18 7.94 -0.17
N THR A 166 -18.21 8.76 -0.40
CA THR A 166 -18.19 9.84 -1.39
C THR A 166 -17.12 10.89 -1.06
N VAL A 167 -17.08 11.36 0.19
CA VAL A 167 -16.04 12.32 0.64
C VAL A 167 -14.65 11.72 0.51
N ILE A 168 -14.45 10.47 0.96
CA ILE A 168 -13.19 9.75 0.83
C ILE A 168 -12.80 9.64 -0.64
N GLY A 169 -13.75 9.29 -1.52
CA GLY A 169 -13.50 9.15 -2.95
C GLY A 169 -13.07 10.46 -3.62
N ILE A 170 -13.68 11.59 -3.26
CA ILE A 170 -13.32 12.92 -3.78
C ILE A 170 -11.90 13.29 -3.32
N ILE A 171 -11.61 13.18 -2.03
CA ILE A 171 -10.27 13.49 -1.47
C ILE A 171 -9.23 12.56 -2.09
N TYR A 172 -9.56 11.27 -2.27
CA TYR A 172 -8.71 10.30 -2.95
C TYR A 172 -8.41 10.72 -4.39
N ALA A 173 -9.42 11.06 -5.17
CA ALA A 173 -9.26 11.44 -6.59
C ALA A 173 -8.38 12.69 -6.74
N VAL A 174 -8.68 13.76 -5.98
CA VAL A 174 -7.89 14.99 -6.02
C VAL A 174 -6.46 14.74 -5.50
N GLY A 175 -6.33 14.06 -4.38
CA GLY A 175 -5.03 13.76 -3.79
C GLY A 175 -4.15 12.90 -4.70
N SER A 176 -4.72 11.88 -5.35
CA SER A 176 -3.98 11.03 -6.28
C SER A 176 -3.47 11.79 -7.51
N LEU A 177 -4.27 12.70 -8.06
CA LEU A 177 -3.85 13.55 -9.18
C LEU A 177 -2.66 14.43 -8.79
N VAL A 178 -2.76 15.11 -7.65
CA VAL A 178 -1.65 15.97 -7.14
C VAL A 178 -0.40 15.13 -6.91
N LEU A 179 -0.51 13.98 -6.26
CA LEU A 179 0.63 13.11 -5.97
C LEU A 179 1.27 12.53 -7.24
N GLN A 180 0.49 12.17 -8.24
CA GLN A 180 1.00 11.71 -9.54
C GLN A 180 1.78 12.81 -10.29
N MET A 181 1.48 14.07 -10.07
CA MET A 181 2.26 15.18 -10.65
C MET A 181 3.54 15.47 -9.85
N VAL A 182 3.46 15.40 -8.52
CA VAL A 182 4.56 15.78 -7.62
C VAL A 182 5.64 14.70 -7.57
N LEU A 183 5.26 13.42 -7.55
CA LEU A 183 6.18 12.30 -7.38
C LEU A 183 7.28 12.24 -8.47
N PRO A 184 6.95 12.27 -9.77
CA PRO A 184 7.96 12.29 -10.84
C PRO A 184 8.85 13.54 -10.78
N ALA A 185 8.30 14.70 -10.40
CA ALA A 185 9.06 15.94 -10.29
C ALA A 185 10.15 15.80 -9.21
N ILE A 186 9.84 15.20 -8.07
CA ILE A 186 10.81 14.96 -7.00
C ILE A 186 11.85 13.91 -7.44
N ILE A 187 11.43 12.82 -8.08
CA ILE A 187 12.35 11.79 -8.62
C ILE A 187 13.35 12.43 -9.58
N ASN A 188 12.92 13.37 -10.43
CA ASN A 188 13.80 14.10 -11.35
C ASN A 188 14.82 14.98 -10.64
N ILE A 189 14.49 15.59 -9.50
CA ILE A 189 15.46 16.39 -8.69
C ILE A 189 16.64 15.51 -8.25
N PHE A 190 16.39 14.24 -7.95
CA PHE A 190 17.44 13.29 -7.57
C PHE A 190 18.06 12.54 -8.76
N HIS A 191 17.83 13.03 -10.00
CA HIS A 191 18.36 12.44 -11.24
C HIS A 191 18.06 10.92 -11.37
N GLY A 192 16.97 10.44 -10.83
CA GLY A 192 16.61 9.02 -10.87
C GLY A 192 17.57 8.09 -10.13
N SER A 193 18.39 8.62 -9.20
CA SER A 193 19.34 7.81 -8.43
C SER A 193 18.65 6.87 -7.44
N GLN A 194 19.26 5.72 -7.14
CA GLN A 194 18.76 4.80 -6.11
C GLN A 194 18.55 5.50 -4.77
N THR A 195 19.46 6.35 -4.35
CA THR A 195 19.33 7.13 -3.10
C THR A 195 18.08 8.00 -3.10
N GLY A 196 17.76 8.63 -4.23
CA GLY A 196 16.55 9.43 -4.40
C GLY A 196 15.27 8.61 -4.19
N PHE A 197 15.20 7.42 -4.79
CA PHE A 197 14.04 6.52 -4.60
C PHE A 197 13.92 6.03 -3.16
N VAL A 198 15.02 5.68 -2.51
CA VAL A 198 15.02 5.27 -1.09
C VAL A 198 14.55 6.42 -0.19
N LEU A 199 15.07 7.63 -0.39
CA LEU A 199 14.63 8.81 0.36
C LEU A 199 13.13 9.07 0.16
N MET A 200 12.65 9.00 -1.08
CA MET A 200 11.23 9.15 -1.38
C MET A 200 10.38 8.08 -0.69
N ALA A 201 10.81 6.82 -0.71
CA ALA A 201 10.11 5.74 -0.03
C ALA A 201 10.07 5.97 1.49
N VAL A 202 11.15 6.47 2.10
CA VAL A 202 11.20 6.84 3.53
C VAL A 202 10.28 8.01 3.84
N VAL A 203 10.33 9.07 3.04
CA VAL A 203 9.46 10.25 3.23
C VAL A 203 7.99 9.87 3.11
N THR A 204 7.63 9.10 2.07
CA THR A 204 6.24 8.63 1.91
C THR A 204 5.81 7.70 3.04
N ALA A 205 6.70 6.87 3.59
CA ALA A 205 6.44 6.04 4.74
C ALA A 205 6.13 6.87 6.00
N ILE A 206 6.89 7.94 6.26
CA ILE A 206 6.64 8.85 7.39
C ILE A 206 5.24 9.45 7.28
N PHE A 207 4.86 9.96 6.10
CA PHE A 207 3.52 10.52 5.88
C PHE A 207 2.41 9.47 5.90
N GLY A 208 2.69 8.24 5.53
CA GLY A 208 1.69 7.17 5.45
C GLY A 208 1.46 6.43 6.77
N ILE A 209 2.37 6.53 7.74
CA ILE A 209 2.24 5.92 9.08
C ILE A 209 1.43 6.83 10.04
N ILE A 210 1.38 8.13 9.78
CA ILE A 210 0.61 9.12 10.57
C ILE A 210 -0.89 8.95 10.28
#